data_f34d70dfd79f3c734a660ee6bdd127b9
#
_entry.id   f34d70dfd79f3c734a660ee6bdd127b9
#
_cell.length_a   1.000
_cell.length_b   1.000
_cell.length_c   1.000
_cell.angle_alpha   90.00
_cell.angle_beta   90.00
_cell.angle_gamma   90.00
#
_symmetry.space_group_name_H-M   'P 1'
#
loop_
_entity.id
_entity.type
_entity.pdbx_description
1 polymer ?
#
loop_
_entity_poly.entity_id
_entity_poly.type
_entity_poly.pdbx_seq_one_letter_code
_entity_poly.pdbx_strand_id
1 'polypeptide(L)'
;MERVADFVVNNRIKMALATLLMAFVVFAGIPNLKLDTDGRVFMASDNPDKIFLDNFEQEFAKDDNLAIVIVPKDGEVFTPRILGAIGALTEDLWNLPYVRLVNSITRFQNTYADGDMMVVEDLVPEPAMVTVEEAAAARAVALDRIEIRNSLINEEGTATAISVIFRLPGIDLASEI
;
A
#
# COMPACT_ATOMS: atom_id res chain seq x y z
N MET A 1 -4.13 -53.30 18.13
CA MET A 1 -3.61 -52.09 18.76
C MET A 1 -2.50 -52.36 19.78
N GLU A 2 -2.58 -53.40 20.53
CA GLU A 2 -1.59 -53.80 21.57
C GLU A 2 -0.16 -53.96 21.01
N ARG A 3 -0.01 -54.65 19.87
CA ARG A 3 1.33 -54.85 19.25
C ARG A 3 2.09 -53.57 18.88
N VAL A 4 1.35 -52.51 18.50
CA VAL A 4 1.93 -51.20 18.18
C VAL A 4 2.34 -50.50 19.44
N ALA A 5 1.54 -50.58 20.49
CA ALA A 5 1.86 -49.97 21.77
C ALA A 5 3.11 -50.62 22.38
N ASP A 6 3.19 -51.95 22.36
CA ASP A 6 4.35 -52.71 22.86
C ASP A 6 5.64 -52.37 22.07
N PHE A 7 5.52 -52.21 20.74
CA PHE A 7 6.65 -51.82 19.92
C PHE A 7 7.17 -50.41 20.24
N VAL A 8 6.25 -49.46 20.44
CA VAL A 8 6.59 -48.09 20.81
C VAL A 8 7.25 -48.02 22.17
N VAL A 9 6.71 -48.73 23.17
CA VAL A 9 7.24 -48.75 24.54
C VAL A 9 8.62 -49.41 24.60
N ASN A 10 8.79 -50.53 23.92
CA ASN A 10 10.09 -51.26 23.87
C ASN A 10 11.16 -50.48 23.09
N ASN A 11 10.79 -49.63 22.12
CA ASN A 11 11.73 -48.86 21.32
C ASN A 11 11.63 -47.35 21.57
N ARG A 12 11.24 -46.95 22.77
CA ARG A 12 10.96 -45.53 23.15
C ARG A 12 12.02 -44.54 22.70
N ILE A 13 13.31 -44.84 22.83
CA ILE A 13 14.40 -43.96 22.45
C ILE A 13 14.49 -43.85 20.93
N LYS A 14 14.33 -44.97 20.20
CA LYS A 14 14.35 -44.97 18.72
C LYS A 14 13.17 -44.22 18.18
N MET A 15 11.99 -44.36 18.80
CA MET A 15 10.78 -43.64 18.41
C MET A 15 10.93 -42.14 18.69
N ALA A 16 11.48 -41.74 19.82
CA ALA A 16 11.76 -40.33 20.12
C ALA A 16 12.76 -39.72 19.14
N LEU A 17 13.84 -40.44 18.81
CA LEU A 17 14.80 -40.01 17.77
C LEU A 17 14.18 -39.90 16.39
N ALA A 18 13.35 -40.86 16.03
CA ALA A 18 12.63 -40.83 14.71
C ALA A 18 11.68 -39.63 14.62
N THR A 19 10.96 -39.35 15.71
CA THR A 19 10.07 -38.16 15.75
C THR A 19 10.86 -36.86 15.68
N LEU A 20 11.99 -36.78 16.40
CA LEU A 20 12.88 -35.62 16.36
C LEU A 20 13.47 -35.42 14.94
N LEU A 21 13.89 -36.50 14.30
CA LEU A 21 14.41 -36.47 12.91
C LEU A 21 13.33 -36.00 11.93
N MET A 22 12.11 -36.52 12.08
CA MET A 22 10.96 -36.13 11.25
C MET A 22 10.63 -34.65 11.43
N ALA A 23 10.60 -34.17 12.67
CA ALA A 23 10.43 -32.75 12.96
C ALA A 23 11.52 -31.89 12.32
N PHE A 24 12.79 -32.31 12.42
CA PHE A 24 13.91 -31.60 11.80
C PHE A 24 13.78 -31.51 10.29
N VAL A 25 13.35 -32.59 9.61
CA VAL A 25 13.12 -32.61 8.16
C VAL A 25 12.00 -31.64 7.77
N VAL A 26 10.92 -31.60 8.56
CA VAL A 26 9.80 -30.64 8.32
C VAL A 26 10.28 -29.20 8.50
N PHE A 27 11.02 -28.92 9.59
CA PHE A 27 11.55 -27.58 9.83
C PHE A 27 12.57 -27.14 8.77
N ALA A 28 13.36 -28.06 8.21
CA ALA A 28 14.29 -27.76 7.13
C ALA A 28 13.58 -27.33 5.82
N GLY A 29 12.30 -27.64 5.68
CA GLY A 29 11.47 -27.18 4.55
C GLY A 29 10.93 -25.76 4.69
N ILE A 30 10.93 -25.17 5.89
CA ILE A 30 10.37 -23.83 6.15
C ILE A 30 10.99 -22.73 5.29
N PRO A 31 12.32 -22.66 5.07
CA PRO A 31 12.92 -21.65 4.21
C PRO A 31 12.44 -21.68 2.74
N ASN A 32 11.92 -22.82 2.31
CA ASN A 32 11.41 -23.00 0.94
C ASN A 32 9.91 -22.66 0.82
N LEU A 33 9.24 -22.30 1.91
CA LEU A 33 7.86 -21.86 1.89
C LEU A 33 7.77 -20.46 1.27
N LYS A 34 7.17 -20.39 0.08
CA LYS A 34 6.79 -19.13 -0.55
C LYS A 34 5.36 -18.80 -0.09
N LEU A 35 5.20 -17.68 0.60
CA LEU A 35 3.89 -17.14 0.93
C LEU A 35 3.42 -16.29 -0.26
N ASP A 36 2.41 -16.76 -0.97
CA ASP A 36 1.74 -15.97 -1.97
C ASP A 36 0.50 -15.34 -1.33
N THR A 37 0.46 -14.02 -1.30
CA THR A 37 -0.65 -13.24 -0.73
C THR A 37 -1.68 -12.83 -1.78
N ASP A 38 -1.48 -13.19 -3.05
CA ASP A 38 -2.45 -12.91 -4.12
C ASP A 38 -3.68 -13.83 -3.95
N GLY A 39 -4.85 -13.21 -3.73
CA GLY A 39 -6.12 -13.95 -3.61
C GLY A 39 -6.45 -14.82 -4.84
N ARG A 40 -5.80 -14.59 -5.97
CA ARG A 40 -5.96 -15.38 -7.22
C ARG A 40 -5.39 -16.79 -7.15
N VAL A 41 -4.52 -17.07 -6.17
CA VAL A 41 -4.03 -18.44 -5.90
C VAL A 41 -5.19 -19.41 -5.61
N PHE A 42 -6.30 -18.90 -5.08
CA PHE A 42 -7.48 -19.70 -4.79
C PHE A 42 -8.39 -19.90 -6.03
N MET A 43 -8.11 -19.24 -7.14
CA MET A 43 -8.83 -19.42 -8.39
C MET A 43 -8.20 -20.55 -9.21
N ALA A 44 -9.04 -21.41 -9.80
CA ALA A 44 -8.54 -22.41 -10.72
C ALA A 44 -7.84 -21.76 -11.92
N SER A 45 -6.74 -22.35 -12.39
CA SER A 45 -5.94 -21.79 -13.48
C SER A 45 -6.69 -21.69 -14.82
N ASP A 46 -7.75 -22.47 -14.98
CA ASP A 46 -8.65 -22.51 -16.14
C ASP A 46 -9.90 -21.61 -15.98
N ASN A 47 -10.00 -20.87 -14.88
CA ASN A 47 -11.12 -19.94 -14.66
C ASN A 47 -11.08 -18.83 -15.71
N PRO A 48 -12.17 -18.63 -16.51
CA PRO A 48 -12.21 -17.65 -17.58
C PRO A 48 -12.04 -16.22 -17.07
N ASP A 49 -12.54 -15.91 -15.88
CA ASP A 49 -12.40 -14.56 -15.29
C ASP A 49 -10.94 -14.29 -14.89
N LYS A 50 -10.24 -15.31 -14.39
CA LYS A 50 -8.80 -15.21 -14.09
C LYS A 50 -8.00 -14.99 -15.37
N ILE A 51 -8.24 -15.77 -16.40
CA ILE A 51 -7.55 -15.65 -17.70
C ILE A 51 -7.81 -14.28 -18.32
N PHE A 52 -9.05 -13.78 -18.24
CA PHE A 52 -9.37 -12.44 -18.71
C PHE A 52 -8.61 -11.36 -17.96
N LEU A 53 -8.59 -11.45 -16.63
CA LEU A 53 -7.88 -10.50 -15.78
C LEU A 53 -6.37 -10.52 -16.02
N ASP A 54 -5.77 -11.72 -16.10
CA ASP A 54 -4.34 -11.88 -16.37
C ASP A 54 -3.95 -11.27 -17.75
N ASN A 55 -4.76 -11.50 -18.78
CA ASN A 55 -4.56 -10.90 -20.11
C ASN A 55 -4.74 -9.37 -20.08
N PHE A 56 -5.76 -8.88 -19.36
CA PHE A 56 -5.99 -7.46 -19.21
C PHE A 56 -4.82 -6.77 -18.51
N GLU A 57 -4.31 -7.36 -17.43
CA GLU A 57 -3.15 -6.82 -16.71
C GLU A 57 -1.85 -6.86 -17.54
N GLN A 58 -1.68 -7.86 -18.40
CA GLN A 58 -0.54 -7.89 -19.34
C GLN A 58 -0.61 -6.75 -20.36
N GLU A 59 -1.80 -6.42 -20.85
CA GLU A 59 -1.99 -5.38 -21.85
C GLU A 59 -1.98 -3.96 -21.25
N PHE A 60 -2.63 -3.78 -20.09
CA PHE A 60 -2.83 -2.46 -19.47
C PHE A 60 -1.91 -2.17 -18.27
N ALA A 61 -1.05 -3.09 -17.90
CA ALA A 61 -0.21 -3.13 -16.71
C ALA A 61 -1.00 -3.14 -15.38
N LYS A 62 -0.46 -3.84 -14.41
CA LYS A 62 -0.99 -3.85 -13.04
C LYS A 62 -0.56 -2.58 -12.31
N ASP A 63 -1.51 -1.75 -11.91
CA ASP A 63 -1.25 -0.62 -11.03
C ASP A 63 -1.36 -1.08 -9.57
N ASP A 64 -0.23 -1.17 -8.88
CA ASP A 64 -0.21 -1.43 -7.44
C ASP A 64 -0.31 -0.10 -6.67
N ASN A 65 -1.15 -0.08 -5.66
CA ASN A 65 -1.42 1.13 -4.88
C ASN A 65 -0.89 1.00 -3.46
N LEU A 66 -0.21 2.04 -2.98
CA LEU A 66 0.17 2.22 -1.59
C LEU A 66 -0.57 3.43 -1.03
N ALA A 67 -1.26 3.26 0.10
CA ALA A 67 -1.87 4.35 0.84
C ALA A 67 -1.11 4.58 2.15
N ILE A 68 -0.64 5.80 2.36
CA ILE A 68 0.01 6.25 3.60
C ILE A 68 -0.95 7.18 4.31
N VAL A 69 -1.43 6.77 5.47
CA VAL A 69 -2.34 7.59 6.28
C VAL A 69 -1.54 8.31 7.36
N ILE A 70 -1.71 9.62 7.43
CA ILE A 70 -1.05 10.52 8.38
C ILE A 70 -2.11 11.04 9.34
N VAL A 71 -1.93 10.74 10.63
CA VAL A 71 -2.80 11.20 11.71
C VAL A 71 -1.94 11.95 12.72
N PRO A 72 -1.94 13.30 12.68
CA PRO A 72 -1.24 14.10 13.67
C PRO A 72 -1.80 13.86 15.07
N LYS A 73 -0.94 13.86 16.10
CA LYS A 73 -1.34 13.60 17.49
C LYS A 73 -2.31 14.63 18.06
N ASP A 74 -2.22 15.85 17.56
CA ASP A 74 -3.08 16.99 17.90
C ASP A 74 -4.36 17.07 17.03
N GLY A 75 -4.49 16.19 16.04
CA GLY A 75 -5.62 16.18 15.11
C GLY A 75 -5.60 17.32 14.09
N GLU A 76 -4.47 18.05 13.96
CA GLU A 76 -4.38 19.23 13.09
C GLU A 76 -3.48 18.94 11.88
N VAL A 77 -4.09 18.59 10.74
CA VAL A 77 -3.39 18.35 9.46
C VAL A 77 -2.90 19.69 8.87
N PHE A 78 -3.75 20.73 8.92
CA PHE A 78 -3.51 22.01 8.27
C PHE A 78 -2.68 22.94 9.13
N THR A 79 -1.47 22.52 9.44
CA THR A 79 -0.45 23.35 10.08
C THR A 79 0.79 23.44 9.17
N PRO A 80 1.54 24.56 9.22
CA PRO A 80 2.77 24.71 8.42
C PRO A 80 3.72 23.53 8.57
N ARG A 81 3.87 23.02 9.79
CA ARG A 81 4.75 21.89 10.09
C ARG A 81 4.29 20.59 9.42
N ILE A 82 2.99 20.28 9.51
CA ILE A 82 2.46 19.03 8.96
C ILE A 82 2.37 19.10 7.44
N LEU A 83 1.90 20.22 6.87
CA LEU A 83 1.86 20.41 5.42
C LEU A 83 3.26 20.38 4.81
N GLY A 84 4.26 20.99 5.47
CA GLY A 84 5.66 20.90 5.06
C GLY A 84 6.19 19.46 5.07
N ALA A 85 5.87 18.69 6.11
CA ALA A 85 6.26 17.29 6.19
C ALA A 85 5.56 16.41 5.11
N ILE A 86 4.26 16.68 4.83
CA ILE A 86 3.52 16.01 3.76
C ILE A 86 4.14 16.33 2.40
N GLY A 87 4.47 17.60 2.15
CA GLY A 87 5.12 18.04 0.91
C GLY A 87 6.46 17.34 0.69
N ALA A 88 7.34 17.33 1.71
CA ALA A 88 8.62 16.63 1.64
C ALA A 88 8.46 15.13 1.39
N LEU A 89 7.55 14.47 2.12
CA LEU A 89 7.26 13.06 1.90
C LEU A 89 6.69 12.80 0.50
N THR A 90 5.82 13.68 0.00
CA THR A 90 5.26 13.57 -1.36
C THR A 90 6.37 13.63 -2.42
N GLU A 91 7.35 14.53 -2.24
CA GLU A 91 8.50 14.64 -3.14
C GLU A 91 9.40 13.41 -3.08
N ASP A 92 9.68 12.92 -1.86
CA ASP A 92 10.46 11.69 -1.68
C ASP A 92 9.79 10.48 -2.36
N LEU A 93 8.48 10.36 -2.19
CA LEU A 93 7.69 9.28 -2.81
C LEU A 93 7.67 9.39 -4.34
N TRP A 94 7.63 10.62 -4.88
CA TRP A 94 7.66 10.84 -6.31
C TRP A 94 8.99 10.41 -6.97
N ASN A 95 10.08 10.50 -6.21
CA ASN A 95 11.41 10.09 -6.66
C ASN A 95 11.69 8.58 -6.55
N LEU A 96 10.74 7.79 -6.03
CA LEU A 96 10.89 6.33 -5.98
C LEU A 96 10.81 5.70 -7.38
N PRO A 97 11.54 4.60 -7.63
CA PRO A 97 11.45 3.89 -8.89
C PRO A 97 10.04 3.32 -9.10
N TYR A 98 9.62 3.30 -10.35
CA TYR A 98 8.31 2.77 -10.79
C TYR A 98 7.08 3.52 -10.28
N VAL A 99 7.24 4.63 -9.61
CA VAL A 99 6.10 5.49 -9.25
C VAL A 99 5.57 6.17 -10.50
N ARG A 100 4.25 6.04 -10.70
CA ARG A 100 3.52 6.67 -11.78
C ARG A 100 2.80 7.94 -11.35
N LEU A 101 2.24 7.92 -10.15
CA LEU A 101 1.44 9.01 -9.62
C LEU A 101 1.51 9.03 -8.09
N VAL A 102 1.65 10.22 -7.53
CA VAL A 102 1.50 10.47 -6.10
C VAL A 102 0.41 11.51 -5.91
N ASN A 103 -0.68 11.11 -5.27
CA ASN A 103 -1.74 12.01 -4.88
C ASN A 103 -1.60 12.36 -3.40
N SER A 104 -1.48 13.64 -3.10
CA SER A 104 -1.44 14.16 -1.74
C SER A 104 -2.22 15.45 -1.67
N ILE A 105 -2.57 15.85 -0.45
CA ILE A 105 -3.30 17.11 -0.24
C ILE A 105 -2.50 18.33 -0.68
N THR A 106 -1.16 18.29 -0.61
CA THR A 106 -0.29 19.40 -1.01
C THR A 106 -0.19 19.57 -2.51
N ARG A 107 -0.40 18.50 -3.29
CA ARG A 107 -0.35 18.53 -4.77
C ARG A 107 -1.73 18.37 -5.41
N PHE A 108 -2.79 18.52 -4.64
CA PHE A 108 -4.12 18.55 -5.21
C PHE A 108 -4.28 19.83 -6.04
N GLN A 109 -4.65 19.67 -7.31
CA GLN A 109 -4.87 20.80 -8.22
C GLN A 109 -6.21 21.47 -7.92
N ASN A 110 -6.14 22.60 -7.26
CA ASN A 110 -7.31 23.44 -7.04
C ASN A 110 -7.58 24.29 -8.28
N THR A 111 -8.78 24.11 -8.85
CA THR A 111 -9.21 24.87 -10.02
C THR A 111 -10.30 25.85 -9.59
N TYR A 112 -10.09 27.13 -9.88
CA TYR A 112 -11.06 28.17 -9.60
C TYR A 112 -11.07 29.26 -10.69
N ALA A 113 -12.13 30.06 -10.73
CA ALA A 113 -12.25 31.17 -11.65
C ALA A 113 -11.73 32.46 -10.98
N ASP A 114 -10.87 33.18 -11.68
CA ASP A 114 -10.44 34.53 -11.31
C ASP A 114 -10.80 35.48 -12.46
N GLY A 115 -11.92 36.18 -12.33
CA GLY A 115 -12.53 36.96 -13.42
C GLY A 115 -12.92 36.07 -14.61
N ASP A 116 -12.36 36.34 -15.78
CA ASP A 116 -12.58 35.55 -17.01
C ASP A 116 -11.55 34.43 -17.21
N MET A 117 -10.64 34.22 -16.27
CA MET A 117 -9.58 33.22 -16.35
C MET A 117 -9.88 32.03 -15.43
N MET A 118 -9.49 30.85 -15.91
CA MET A 118 -9.45 29.65 -15.07
C MET A 118 -8.03 29.49 -14.53
N VAL A 119 -7.88 29.49 -13.22
CA VAL A 119 -6.62 29.25 -12.52
C VAL A 119 -6.57 27.82 -12.03
N VAL A 120 -5.44 27.16 -12.28
CA VAL A 120 -5.14 25.80 -11.79
C VAL A 120 -3.81 25.86 -11.06
N GLU A 121 -3.83 25.59 -9.78
CA GLU A 121 -2.64 25.60 -8.95
C GLU A 121 -2.72 24.51 -7.88
N ASP A 122 -1.59 24.08 -7.35
CA ASP A 122 -1.57 23.16 -6.23
C ASP A 122 -2.23 23.79 -5.01
N LEU A 123 -2.97 23.03 -4.21
CA LEU A 123 -3.66 23.52 -3.02
C LEU A 123 -2.68 24.14 -2.01
N VAL A 124 -1.46 23.62 -1.97
CA VAL A 124 -0.34 24.16 -1.19
C VAL A 124 0.89 24.24 -2.10
N PRO A 125 1.08 25.33 -2.86
CA PRO A 125 2.14 25.43 -3.86
C PRO A 125 3.55 25.30 -3.28
N GLU A 126 3.79 25.87 -2.10
CA GLU A 126 5.09 25.85 -1.42
C GLU A 126 4.95 25.27 -0.01
N PRO A 127 4.80 23.92 0.13
CA PRO A 127 4.53 23.31 1.43
C PRO A 127 5.59 23.60 2.50
N ALA A 128 6.85 23.80 2.10
CA ALA A 128 7.96 24.09 3.01
C ALA A 128 7.89 25.50 3.63
N MET A 129 7.21 26.44 2.99
CA MET A 129 7.13 27.85 3.38
C MET A 129 5.70 28.31 3.70
N VAL A 130 4.75 27.40 3.74
CA VAL A 130 3.33 27.74 3.97
C VAL A 130 3.14 28.45 5.31
N THR A 131 2.38 29.53 5.30
CA THR A 131 2.01 30.30 6.49
C THR A 131 0.80 29.68 7.19
N VAL A 132 0.50 30.15 8.39
CA VAL A 132 -0.69 29.73 9.14
C VAL A 132 -1.99 30.13 8.40
N GLU A 133 -1.98 31.30 7.80
CA GLU A 133 -3.10 31.82 7.01
C GLU A 133 -3.37 31.00 5.75
N GLU A 134 -2.30 30.65 5.01
CA GLU A 134 -2.40 29.80 3.83
C GLU A 134 -2.83 28.38 4.20
N ALA A 135 -2.34 27.83 5.31
CA ALA A 135 -2.79 26.53 5.81
C ALA A 135 -4.29 26.53 6.17
N ALA A 136 -4.78 27.62 6.79
CA ALA A 136 -6.19 27.77 7.09
C ALA A 136 -7.04 27.91 5.82
N ALA A 137 -6.57 28.66 4.82
CA ALA A 137 -7.23 28.77 3.51
C ALA A 137 -7.30 27.42 2.79
N ALA A 138 -6.16 26.68 2.77
CA ALA A 138 -6.09 25.34 2.19
C ALA A 138 -7.08 24.36 2.88
N ARG A 139 -7.22 24.48 4.22
CA ARG A 139 -8.22 23.70 4.98
C ARG A 139 -9.64 23.98 4.51
N ALA A 140 -9.99 25.24 4.36
CA ALA A 140 -11.34 25.62 3.93
C ALA A 140 -11.66 25.04 2.55
N VAL A 141 -10.73 25.15 1.58
CA VAL A 141 -10.87 24.57 0.25
C VAL A 141 -10.96 23.05 0.31
N ALA A 142 -10.08 22.40 1.09
CA ALA A 142 -10.05 20.95 1.17
C ALA A 142 -11.33 20.33 1.73
N LEU A 143 -11.96 20.99 2.71
CA LEU A 143 -13.21 20.52 3.31
C LEU A 143 -14.44 20.82 2.45
N ASP A 144 -14.36 21.79 1.55
CA ASP A 144 -15.44 22.14 0.61
C ASP A 144 -15.44 21.24 -0.62
N ARG A 145 -14.26 20.74 -1.06
CA ARG A 145 -14.11 19.93 -2.26
C ARG A 145 -14.42 18.46 -2.00
N ILE A 146 -15.45 17.95 -2.69
CA ILE A 146 -15.87 16.55 -2.57
C ILE A 146 -14.81 15.57 -3.07
N GLU A 147 -13.97 15.99 -4.03
CA GLU A 147 -12.90 15.20 -4.62
C GLU A 147 -11.77 14.89 -3.62
N ILE A 148 -11.57 15.78 -2.65
CA ILE A 148 -10.57 15.62 -1.59
C ILE A 148 -11.16 14.90 -0.39
N ARG A 149 -12.38 15.33 -0.02
CA ARG A 149 -13.07 14.79 1.15
C ARG A 149 -13.38 13.31 0.96
N ASN A 150 -13.03 12.49 1.95
CA ASN A 150 -13.14 11.03 1.93
C ASN A 150 -12.20 10.30 0.94
N SER A 151 -11.31 11.03 0.25
CA SER A 151 -10.26 10.42 -0.58
C SER A 151 -8.87 10.74 -0.03
N LEU A 152 -8.53 12.02 0.13
CA LEU A 152 -7.25 12.48 0.66
C LEU A 152 -7.34 13.02 2.09
N ILE A 153 -8.54 13.38 2.56
CA ILE A 153 -8.78 13.89 3.91
C ILE A 153 -10.10 13.33 4.46
N ASN A 154 -10.16 13.09 5.76
CA ASN A 154 -11.42 12.75 6.42
C ASN A 154 -12.34 13.98 6.57
N GLU A 155 -13.61 13.76 6.87
CA GLU A 155 -14.63 14.82 6.96
C GLU A 155 -14.28 15.92 7.97
N GLU A 156 -13.53 15.59 9.01
CA GLU A 156 -13.17 16.51 10.08
C GLU A 156 -11.85 17.27 9.81
N GLY A 157 -11.06 16.82 8.84
CA GLY A 157 -9.75 17.40 8.53
C GLY A 157 -8.65 17.04 9.53
N THR A 158 -8.85 15.93 10.26
CA THR A 158 -7.93 15.47 11.31
C THR A 158 -6.94 14.38 10.84
N ALA A 159 -7.20 13.80 9.68
CA ALA A 159 -6.35 12.79 9.06
C ALA A 159 -6.26 13.03 7.56
N THR A 160 -5.11 12.74 6.98
CA THR A 160 -4.88 12.82 5.53
C THR A 160 -4.22 11.56 5.01
N ALA A 161 -4.40 11.29 3.73
CA ALA A 161 -3.79 10.17 3.04
C ALA A 161 -2.93 10.64 1.86
N ILE A 162 -1.83 9.94 1.63
CA ILE A 162 -1.04 10.02 0.39
C ILE A 162 -1.27 8.71 -0.35
N SER A 163 -1.74 8.77 -1.58
CA SER A 163 -1.91 7.61 -2.45
C SER A 163 -0.79 7.58 -3.49
N VAL A 164 -0.06 6.48 -3.53
CA VAL A 164 1.03 6.25 -4.48
C VAL A 164 0.64 5.12 -5.41
N ILE A 165 0.67 5.39 -6.70
CA ILE A 165 0.39 4.40 -7.74
C ILE A 165 1.72 3.99 -8.37
N PHE A 166 2.02 2.70 -8.30
CA PHE A 166 3.21 2.11 -8.91
C PHE A 166 2.84 1.38 -10.20
N ARG A 167 3.71 1.50 -11.18
CA ARG A 167 3.71 0.63 -12.36
C ARG A 167 4.91 -0.30 -12.26
N LEU A 168 4.74 -1.39 -11.55
CA LEU A 168 5.80 -2.40 -11.45
C LEU A 168 5.98 -3.08 -12.81
N PRO A 169 7.25 -3.31 -13.26
CA PRO A 169 7.49 -4.17 -14.41
C PRO A 169 6.89 -5.53 -14.08
N GLY A 170 6.16 -6.14 -15.03
CA GLY A 170 5.59 -7.47 -14.85
C GLY A 170 6.71 -8.41 -14.43
N ILE A 171 6.74 -8.79 -13.16
CA ILE A 171 7.66 -9.81 -12.67
C ILE A 171 7.07 -11.12 -13.15
N ASP A 172 7.65 -11.64 -14.24
CA ASP A 172 7.38 -12.99 -14.68
C ASP A 172 8.03 -13.94 -13.67
N LEU A 173 7.30 -14.25 -12.58
CA LEU A 173 7.75 -15.15 -11.52
C LEU A 173 8.06 -16.56 -12.04
N ALA A 174 7.75 -16.84 -13.32
CA ALA A 174 8.08 -18.07 -14.01
C ALA A 174 9.53 -18.11 -14.56
N SER A 175 10.26 -16.98 -14.59
CA SER A 175 11.60 -16.92 -15.18
C SER A 175 12.75 -17.06 -14.17
N GLU A 176 12.48 -17.25 -12.88
CA GLU A 176 13.49 -17.43 -11.83
C GLU A 176 13.42 -18.79 -11.13
N ILE A 177 13.12 -19.87 -11.87
CA ILE A 177 13.27 -21.25 -11.39
C ILE A 177 14.30 -21.98 -12.23
#